data_2138bb956a86a5c5a626b181dcb7b477
#
_entry.id   2138bb956a86a5c5a626b181dcb7b477
#
_cell.length_a   1.000
_cell.length_b   1.000
_cell.length_c   1.000
_cell.angle_alpha   90.00
_cell.angle_beta   90.00
_cell.angle_gamma   90.00
#
_symmetry.space_group_name_H-M   'P 1'
#
loop_
_entity.id
_entity.type
_entity.pdbx_description
1 polymer ?
#
loop_
_entity_poly.entity_id
_entity_poly.type
_entity_poly.pdbx_seq_one_letter_code
_entity_poly.pdbx_strand_id
1 'polypeptide(L)'
;SIYPTSFNGPGGNYGMNPAMPGLGSRDRLLRKGDLVFVDVAMGFNGYHSDKTMTYMFGAPLPEAVIQTHQECVDVQNKIASMLTPGTIPSVIYETIMSGLSPEFLENFMGFGNRQVKFLGHAIGLTVDELPVLAKGFDEPLQENMVFAVEPKKGIKNVGMVGIENTFVVTPAGGRCITGNHAGLMPVY
;
A
#
# COMPACT_ATOMS: atom_id res chain seq x y z
N SER A 1 -8.98 19.89 17.37
CA SER A 1 -7.52 20.00 17.46
C SER A 1 -7.00 20.93 16.39
N ILE A 2 -6.04 21.77 16.76
CA ILE A 2 -5.32 22.67 15.85
C ILE A 2 -4.06 22.00 15.25
N TYR A 3 -3.69 20.84 15.75
CA TYR A 3 -2.53 20.09 15.28
C TYR A 3 -2.90 19.17 14.13
N PRO A 4 -2.07 19.09 13.08
CA PRO A 4 -2.29 18.14 11.99
C PRO A 4 -2.12 16.70 12.49
N THR A 5 -2.91 15.80 11.92
CA THR A 5 -2.71 14.36 12.10
C THR A 5 -1.46 13.95 11.32
N SER A 6 -0.62 13.09 11.89
CA SER A 6 0.48 12.46 11.16
C SER A 6 0.26 10.95 11.11
N PHE A 7 0.56 10.37 9.96
CA PHE A 7 0.50 8.94 9.72
C PHE A 7 1.88 8.44 9.30
N ASN A 8 2.37 7.40 9.97
CA ASN A 8 3.68 6.80 9.72
C ASN A 8 3.58 5.49 8.89
N GLY A 9 2.56 5.38 8.08
CA GLY A 9 2.41 4.30 7.14
C GLY A 9 3.25 4.50 5.87
N PRO A 10 3.14 3.59 4.88
CA PRO A 10 3.92 3.65 3.64
C PRO A 10 3.79 4.95 2.86
N GLY A 11 2.64 5.61 2.93
CA GLY A 11 2.40 6.91 2.33
C GLY A 11 2.94 8.12 3.11
N GLY A 12 3.08 8.00 4.44
CA GLY A 12 3.66 8.97 5.38
C GLY A 12 3.24 10.43 5.19
N ASN A 13 2.09 10.84 5.70
CA ASN A 13 1.52 12.17 5.50
C ASN A 13 1.19 12.92 6.80
N TYR A 14 0.96 14.23 6.66
CA TYR A 14 0.30 15.04 7.68
C TYR A 14 -1.15 15.25 7.28
N GLY A 15 -2.08 14.86 8.14
CA GLY A 15 -3.50 15.10 7.98
C GLY A 15 -3.97 16.44 8.49
N MET A 16 -5.24 16.76 8.27
CA MET A 16 -5.85 18.02 8.69
C MET A 16 -6.02 18.13 10.21
N ASN A 17 -6.52 17.09 10.86
CA ASN A 17 -6.59 16.96 12.33
C ASN A 17 -7.06 15.54 12.74
N PRO A 18 -6.88 15.15 14.03
CA PRO A 18 -7.27 13.81 14.51
C PRO A 18 -8.77 13.49 14.48
N ALA A 19 -9.62 14.52 14.49
CA ALA A 19 -11.07 14.33 14.44
C ALA A 19 -11.61 14.13 13.00
N MET A 20 -10.78 14.43 12.02
CA MET A 20 -11.06 14.20 10.59
C MET A 20 -9.92 13.36 10.02
N PRO A 21 -10.09 12.05 9.84
CA PRO A 21 -9.01 11.14 9.46
C PRO A 21 -8.56 11.28 8.00
N GLY A 22 -9.10 12.23 7.25
CA GLY A 22 -8.58 12.57 5.93
C GLY A 22 -7.16 13.12 6.04
N LEU A 23 -6.20 12.41 5.47
CA LEU A 23 -4.78 12.79 5.43
C LEU A 23 -4.51 13.69 4.22
N GLY A 24 -3.58 14.61 4.39
CA GLY A 24 -3.20 15.55 3.33
C GLY A 24 -3.10 16.98 3.86
N SER A 25 -2.99 17.95 2.96
CA SER A 25 -2.92 19.36 3.29
C SER A 25 -4.19 20.08 2.85
N ARG A 26 -4.78 20.84 3.76
CA ARG A 26 -5.92 21.70 3.48
C ARG A 26 -5.56 22.86 2.54
N ASP A 27 -4.35 23.37 2.66
CA ASP A 27 -3.90 24.60 2.00
C ASP A 27 -2.99 24.35 0.80
N ARG A 28 -2.61 23.09 0.56
CA ARG A 28 -1.80 22.69 -0.58
C ARG A 28 -2.64 22.63 -1.84
N LEU A 29 -2.36 23.51 -2.77
CA LEU A 29 -2.91 23.42 -4.12
C LEU A 29 -2.08 22.47 -4.98
N LEU A 30 -2.77 21.63 -5.76
CA LEU A 30 -2.12 20.76 -6.73
C LEU A 30 -1.44 21.59 -7.83
N ARG A 31 -0.24 21.18 -8.21
CA ARG A 31 0.55 21.77 -9.28
C ARG A 31 0.79 20.72 -10.36
N LYS A 32 0.91 21.16 -11.61
CA LYS A 32 1.28 20.27 -12.70
C LYS A 32 2.57 19.50 -12.37
N GLY A 33 2.52 18.19 -12.50
CA GLY A 33 3.63 17.31 -12.15
C GLY A 33 3.60 16.78 -10.71
N ASP A 34 2.60 17.15 -9.89
CA ASP A 34 2.42 16.52 -8.58
C ASP A 34 1.95 15.07 -8.73
N LEU A 35 2.58 14.16 -8.01
CA LEU A 35 2.02 12.83 -7.73
C LEU A 35 0.99 12.96 -6.61
N VAL A 36 -0.20 12.50 -6.88
CA VAL A 36 -1.32 12.47 -5.92
C VAL A 36 -1.59 11.02 -5.54
N PHE A 37 -1.37 10.73 -4.29
CA PHE A 37 -1.58 9.41 -3.71
C PHE A 37 -2.95 9.39 -3.04
N VAL A 38 -3.84 8.53 -3.51
CA VAL A 38 -5.20 8.40 -2.99
C VAL A 38 -5.34 7.02 -2.37
N ASP A 39 -5.44 7.02 -1.05
CA ASP A 39 -5.58 5.84 -0.21
C ASP A 39 -6.98 5.88 0.42
N VAL A 40 -7.80 4.88 0.11
CA VAL A 40 -9.24 4.91 0.43
C VAL A 40 -9.69 3.57 1.00
N ALA A 41 -10.11 3.61 2.25
CA ALA A 41 -10.89 2.54 2.86
C ALA A 41 -12.39 2.73 2.55
N MET A 42 -13.06 1.65 2.17
CA MET A 42 -14.51 1.63 1.96
C MET A 42 -15.17 0.56 2.82
N GLY A 43 -16.23 0.95 3.52
CA GLY A 43 -17.03 0.04 4.35
C GLY A 43 -18.36 -0.33 3.70
N PHE A 44 -18.71 -1.62 3.74
CA PHE A 44 -20.02 -2.13 3.32
C PHE A 44 -20.49 -3.23 4.28
N ASN A 45 -21.69 -3.07 4.82
CA ASN A 45 -22.27 -4.01 5.79
C ASN A 45 -21.36 -4.36 6.98
N GLY A 46 -20.57 -3.41 7.46
CA GLY A 46 -19.63 -3.59 8.57
C GLY A 46 -18.27 -4.20 8.18
N TYR A 47 -18.04 -4.53 6.92
CA TYR A 47 -16.74 -4.98 6.41
C TYR A 47 -16.06 -3.90 5.60
N HIS A 48 -14.72 -3.91 5.63
CA HIS A 48 -13.88 -2.92 4.98
C HIS A 48 -13.06 -3.53 3.84
N SER A 49 -12.74 -2.70 2.88
CA SER A 49 -11.70 -2.92 1.87
C SER A 49 -10.77 -1.72 1.86
N ASP A 50 -9.53 -1.93 1.41
CA ASP A 50 -8.53 -0.87 1.27
C ASP A 50 -7.94 -0.87 -0.13
N LYS A 51 -7.71 0.35 -0.66
CA LYS A 51 -7.17 0.53 -2.00
C LYS A 51 -6.42 1.83 -2.13
N THR A 52 -5.20 1.74 -2.63
CA THR A 52 -4.42 2.91 -3.03
C THR A 52 -4.22 2.98 -4.54
N MET A 53 -4.33 4.19 -5.08
CA MET A 53 -3.98 4.54 -6.46
C MET A 53 -3.13 5.81 -6.48
N THR A 54 -2.24 5.90 -7.46
CA THR A 54 -1.37 7.07 -7.68
C THR A 54 -1.75 7.77 -8.98
N TYR A 55 -1.83 9.09 -8.93
CA TYR A 55 -2.18 9.94 -10.07
C TYR A 55 -1.09 10.97 -10.34
N MET A 56 -0.78 11.22 -11.62
CA MET A 56 0.04 12.36 -12.03
C MET A 56 -0.88 13.49 -12.46
N PHE A 57 -0.84 14.62 -11.77
CA PHE A 57 -1.72 15.75 -12.06
C PHE A 57 -1.12 16.66 -13.15
N GLY A 58 -1.87 16.85 -14.23
CA GLY A 58 -1.60 17.85 -15.27
C GLY A 58 -0.29 17.67 -16.05
N ALA A 59 0.32 16.46 -15.99
CA ALA A 59 1.57 16.16 -16.70
C ALA A 59 1.61 14.67 -17.11
N PRO A 60 2.39 14.32 -18.15
CA PRO A 60 2.65 12.92 -18.46
C PRO A 60 3.47 12.26 -17.35
N LEU A 61 3.32 10.94 -17.22
CA LEU A 61 4.08 10.13 -16.26
C LEU A 61 5.56 10.05 -16.69
N PRO A 62 6.51 10.44 -15.80
CA PRO A 62 7.93 10.17 -16.03
C PRO A 62 8.24 8.69 -16.06
N GLU A 63 9.19 8.27 -16.89
CA GLU A 63 9.59 6.87 -17.03
C GLU A 63 9.99 6.23 -15.69
N ALA A 64 10.76 6.94 -14.87
CA ALA A 64 11.16 6.47 -13.54
C ALA A 64 9.95 6.21 -12.61
N VAL A 65 8.87 6.97 -12.74
CA VAL A 65 7.62 6.77 -11.98
C VAL A 65 6.93 5.51 -12.45
N ILE A 66 6.84 5.30 -13.78
CA ILE A 66 6.22 4.11 -14.37
C ILE A 66 6.97 2.86 -13.96
N GLN A 67 8.29 2.84 -14.10
CA GLN A 67 9.14 1.68 -13.77
C GLN A 67 9.06 1.34 -12.29
N THR A 68 9.24 2.32 -11.40
CA THR A 68 9.17 2.09 -9.95
C THR A 68 7.79 1.63 -9.51
N HIS A 69 6.73 2.17 -10.11
CA HIS A 69 5.37 1.70 -9.83
C HIS A 69 5.17 0.25 -10.30
N GLN A 70 5.67 -0.10 -11.49
CA GLN A 70 5.58 -1.47 -12.00
C GLN A 70 6.30 -2.47 -11.08
N GLU A 71 7.46 -2.11 -10.54
CA GLU A 71 8.15 -2.93 -9.54
C GLU A 71 7.30 -3.15 -8.28
N CYS A 72 6.55 -2.12 -7.82
CA CYS A 72 5.59 -2.30 -6.73
C CYS A 72 4.44 -3.26 -7.12
N VAL A 73 3.92 -3.15 -8.35
CA VAL A 73 2.91 -4.09 -8.87
C VAL A 73 3.43 -5.52 -8.90
N ASP A 74 4.68 -5.72 -9.33
CA ASP A 74 5.30 -7.04 -9.39
C ASP A 74 5.49 -7.63 -7.98
N VAL A 75 5.88 -6.81 -7.00
CA VAL A 75 5.93 -7.20 -5.59
C VAL A 75 4.54 -7.59 -5.08
N GLN A 76 3.49 -6.79 -5.37
CA GLN A 76 2.12 -7.11 -4.97
C GLN A 76 1.66 -8.45 -5.57
N ASN A 77 1.91 -8.67 -6.86
CA ASN A 77 1.56 -9.91 -7.54
C ASN A 77 2.27 -11.13 -6.94
N LYS A 78 3.56 -10.98 -6.59
CA LYS A 78 4.32 -12.03 -5.92
C LYS A 78 3.75 -12.33 -4.53
N ILE A 79 3.42 -11.31 -3.74
CA ILE A 79 2.74 -11.50 -2.45
C ILE A 79 1.40 -12.21 -2.66
N ALA A 80 0.58 -11.73 -3.59
CA ALA A 80 -0.72 -12.32 -3.88
C ALA A 80 -0.61 -13.81 -4.24
N SER A 81 0.39 -14.21 -5.04
CA SER A 81 0.61 -15.62 -5.36
C SER A 81 0.93 -16.50 -4.14
N MET A 82 1.41 -15.91 -3.05
CA MET A 82 1.75 -16.59 -1.80
C MET A 82 0.60 -16.60 -0.77
N LEU A 83 -0.49 -15.85 -1.00
CA LEU A 83 -1.66 -15.82 -0.13
C LEU A 83 -2.50 -17.09 -0.28
N THR A 84 -1.94 -18.22 0.17
CA THR A 84 -2.60 -19.53 0.15
C THR A 84 -2.76 -20.08 1.58
N PRO A 85 -3.78 -20.92 1.85
CA PRO A 85 -3.93 -21.56 3.16
C PRO A 85 -2.67 -22.34 3.57
N GLY A 86 -2.25 -22.17 4.81
CA GLY A 86 -1.04 -22.80 5.36
C GLY A 86 0.23 -21.98 5.17
N THR A 87 0.26 -20.96 4.33
CA THR A 87 1.42 -20.05 4.20
C THR A 87 1.55 -19.19 5.46
N ILE A 88 2.78 -18.95 5.89
CA ILE A 88 3.10 -18.18 7.09
C ILE A 88 3.39 -16.72 6.70
N PRO A 89 2.74 -15.71 7.32
CA PRO A 89 2.95 -14.28 7.00
C PRO A 89 4.41 -13.82 7.10
N SER A 90 5.15 -14.27 8.13
CA SER A 90 6.57 -13.90 8.26
C SER A 90 7.43 -14.48 7.13
N VAL A 91 7.10 -15.67 6.61
CA VAL A 91 7.78 -16.27 5.46
C VAL A 91 7.50 -15.47 4.18
N ILE A 92 6.26 -14.99 3.98
CA ILE A 92 5.95 -14.07 2.87
C ILE A 92 6.84 -12.83 2.96
N TYR A 93 6.85 -12.17 4.12
CA TYR A 93 7.66 -10.97 4.36
C TYR A 93 9.14 -11.21 4.05
N GLU A 94 9.73 -12.26 4.61
CA GLU A 94 11.15 -12.56 4.44
C GLU A 94 11.50 -12.92 2.99
N THR A 95 10.64 -13.66 2.31
CA THR A 95 10.82 -14.03 0.89
C THR A 95 10.82 -12.79 0.00
N ILE A 96 9.90 -11.86 0.23
CA ILE A 96 9.83 -10.61 -0.54
C ILE A 96 11.04 -9.74 -0.23
N MET A 97 11.32 -9.45 1.04
CA MET A 97 12.39 -8.52 1.44
C MET A 97 13.78 -9.01 1.01
N SER A 98 14.04 -10.31 1.06
CA SER A 98 15.32 -10.89 0.61
C SER A 98 15.49 -10.90 -0.92
N GLY A 99 14.40 -10.80 -1.66
CA GLY A 99 14.41 -10.77 -3.13
C GLY A 99 14.54 -9.37 -3.73
N LEU A 100 14.47 -8.31 -2.90
CA LEU A 100 14.56 -6.93 -3.38
C LEU A 100 16.01 -6.42 -3.36
N SER A 101 16.36 -5.59 -4.35
CA SER A 101 17.69 -4.97 -4.40
C SER A 101 17.86 -3.90 -3.29
N PRO A 102 19.09 -3.61 -2.85
CA PRO A 102 19.34 -2.54 -1.89
C PRO A 102 18.77 -1.18 -2.35
N GLU A 103 18.87 -0.89 -3.64
CA GLU A 103 18.34 0.34 -4.25
C GLU A 103 16.81 0.40 -4.16
N PHE A 104 16.14 -0.73 -4.35
CA PHE A 104 14.69 -0.78 -4.21
C PHE A 104 14.28 -0.68 -2.74
N LEU A 105 15.04 -1.23 -1.81
CA LEU A 105 14.75 -1.14 -0.37
C LEU A 105 14.91 0.28 0.18
N GLU A 106 15.69 1.14 -0.47
CA GLU A 106 15.75 2.57 -0.10
C GLU A 106 14.38 3.22 -0.31
N ASN A 107 13.78 3.76 0.73
CA ASN A 107 12.41 4.34 0.73
C ASN A 107 11.29 3.37 0.32
N PHE A 108 11.51 2.06 0.37
CA PHE A 108 10.44 1.07 0.22
C PHE A 108 9.63 0.98 1.52
N MET A 109 8.31 0.87 1.40
CA MET A 109 7.36 0.87 2.52
C MET A 109 7.44 2.12 3.41
N GLY A 110 7.73 3.26 2.83
CA GLY A 110 7.81 4.56 3.50
C GLY A 110 9.04 5.38 3.11
N PHE A 111 8.99 6.69 3.30
CA PHE A 111 10.05 7.59 2.90
C PHE A 111 10.99 7.94 4.08
N GLY A 112 12.28 7.79 3.88
CA GLY A 112 13.31 8.12 4.87
C GLY A 112 13.16 7.30 6.16
N ASN A 113 12.98 7.97 7.30
CA ASN A 113 12.81 7.34 8.61
C ASN A 113 11.37 6.89 8.92
N ARG A 114 10.46 6.99 7.96
CA ARG A 114 9.04 6.60 8.11
C ARG A 114 8.73 5.24 7.47
N GLN A 115 9.75 4.44 7.21
CA GLN A 115 9.54 3.09 6.69
C GLN A 115 8.87 2.20 7.75
N VAL A 116 7.82 1.49 7.33
CA VAL A 116 7.17 0.46 8.14
C VAL A 116 7.76 -0.91 7.83
N LYS A 117 7.56 -1.87 8.73
CA LYS A 117 8.16 -3.21 8.66
C LYS A 117 7.11 -4.28 8.38
N PHE A 118 6.18 -3.99 7.49
CA PHE A 118 5.17 -4.92 7.00
C PHE A 118 4.90 -4.66 5.52
N LEU A 119 4.25 -5.58 4.83
CA LEU A 119 3.91 -5.50 3.39
C LEU A 119 2.40 -5.43 3.14
N GLY A 120 1.61 -5.57 4.19
CA GLY A 120 0.16 -5.59 4.18
C GLY A 120 -0.37 -6.09 5.50
N HIS A 121 -1.65 -5.97 5.71
CA HIS A 121 -2.35 -6.30 6.96
C HIS A 121 -3.66 -7.02 6.67
N ALA A 122 -4.16 -7.79 7.63
CA ALA A 122 -5.52 -8.29 7.55
C ALA A 122 -6.52 -7.13 7.62
N ILE A 123 -7.67 -7.32 7.01
CA ILE A 123 -8.74 -6.33 6.94
C ILE A 123 -10.10 -7.05 7.00
N GLY A 124 -11.05 -6.49 7.71
CA GLY A 124 -12.37 -7.08 7.86
C GLY A 124 -13.34 -6.14 8.54
N LEU A 125 -13.60 -6.32 9.82
CA LEU A 125 -14.49 -5.45 10.60
C LEU A 125 -13.85 -4.10 10.93
N THR A 126 -12.51 -4.05 10.93
CA THR A 126 -11.74 -2.81 10.97
C THR A 126 -10.84 -2.72 9.74
N VAL A 127 -10.34 -1.52 9.42
CA VAL A 127 -9.44 -1.33 8.29
C VAL A 127 -8.13 -2.07 8.55
N ASP A 128 -7.55 -1.91 9.75
CA ASP A 128 -6.33 -2.60 10.15
C ASP A 128 -6.67 -3.72 11.14
N GLU A 129 -6.34 -4.95 10.80
CA GLU A 129 -6.49 -6.14 11.64
C GLU A 129 -5.21 -6.98 11.66
N LEU A 130 -5.13 -7.87 12.64
CA LEU A 130 -4.09 -8.90 12.69
C LEU A 130 -4.56 -10.16 11.93
N PRO A 131 -3.63 -10.94 11.34
CA PRO A 131 -2.18 -10.74 11.32
C PRO A 131 -1.73 -9.72 10.28
N VAL A 132 -0.47 -9.27 10.38
CA VAL A 132 0.19 -8.49 9.32
C VAL A 132 1.23 -9.33 8.59
N LEU A 133 1.54 -8.98 7.35
CA LEU A 133 2.61 -9.61 6.56
C LEU A 133 3.97 -9.04 7.01
N ALA A 134 4.46 -9.53 8.14
CA ALA A 134 5.66 -9.03 8.83
C ALA A 134 6.35 -10.13 9.65
N LYS A 135 7.56 -9.84 10.14
CA LYS A 135 8.26 -10.73 11.08
C LYS A 135 7.46 -10.92 12.37
N GLY A 136 7.47 -12.14 12.90
CA GLY A 136 6.81 -12.50 14.17
C GLY A 136 5.32 -12.84 14.04
N PHE A 137 4.79 -12.91 12.83
CA PHE A 137 3.45 -13.41 12.54
C PHE A 137 3.57 -14.79 11.89
N ASP A 138 3.60 -15.83 12.76
CA ASP A 138 3.96 -17.19 12.37
C ASP A 138 2.77 -18.16 12.32
N GLU A 139 1.57 -17.67 12.62
CA GLU A 139 0.34 -18.45 12.47
C GLU A 139 -0.02 -18.59 10.99
N PRO A 140 -0.29 -19.82 10.52
CA PRO A 140 -0.59 -20.06 9.11
C PRO A 140 -1.88 -19.35 8.66
N LEU A 141 -1.85 -18.82 7.45
CA LEU A 141 -3.02 -18.26 6.78
C LEU A 141 -4.12 -19.31 6.64
N GLN A 142 -5.36 -18.88 6.81
CA GLN A 142 -6.54 -19.71 6.57
C GLN A 142 -7.26 -19.24 5.31
N GLU A 143 -7.95 -20.16 4.66
CA GLU A 143 -8.81 -19.83 3.51
C GLU A 143 -9.88 -18.80 3.93
N ASN A 144 -10.16 -17.87 3.03
CA ASN A 144 -11.08 -16.73 3.20
C ASN A 144 -10.59 -15.61 4.16
N MET A 145 -9.40 -15.70 4.73
CA MET A 145 -8.79 -14.50 5.32
C MET A 145 -8.64 -13.42 4.24
N VAL A 146 -8.74 -12.16 4.66
CA VAL A 146 -8.68 -11.00 3.74
C VAL A 146 -7.51 -10.11 4.12
N PHE A 147 -6.72 -9.69 3.13
CA PHE A 147 -5.54 -8.86 3.32
C PHE A 147 -5.54 -7.66 2.39
N ALA A 148 -5.24 -6.48 2.92
CA ALA A 148 -4.74 -5.36 2.16
C ALA A 148 -3.24 -5.56 1.91
N VAL A 149 -2.80 -5.48 0.65
CA VAL A 149 -1.41 -5.67 0.24
C VAL A 149 -0.95 -4.40 -0.46
N GLU A 150 0.06 -3.72 0.13
CA GLU A 150 0.28 -2.30 -0.13
C GLU A 150 1.75 -1.90 -0.44
N PRO A 151 2.48 -2.56 -1.35
CA PRO A 151 3.84 -2.17 -1.67
C PRO A 151 3.90 -0.75 -2.24
N LYS A 152 4.64 0.11 -1.53
CA LYS A 152 4.76 1.53 -1.83
C LYS A 152 6.25 1.93 -1.78
N LYS A 153 6.69 2.80 -2.70
CA LYS A 153 8.09 3.17 -2.89
C LYS A 153 8.25 4.67 -3.08
N GLY A 154 9.14 5.26 -2.30
CA GLY A 154 9.51 6.67 -2.45
C GLY A 154 10.56 6.89 -3.55
N ILE A 155 10.31 7.86 -4.42
CA ILE A 155 11.25 8.35 -5.43
C ILE A 155 11.75 9.71 -4.97
N LYS A 156 13.07 9.82 -4.78
CA LYS A 156 13.70 11.06 -4.30
C LYS A 156 13.33 12.25 -5.18
N ASN A 157 12.90 13.35 -4.57
CA ASN A 157 12.47 14.59 -5.20
C ASN A 157 11.24 14.48 -6.12
N VAL A 158 10.55 13.34 -6.14
CA VAL A 158 9.34 13.11 -6.95
C VAL A 158 8.13 12.85 -6.07
N GLY A 159 8.20 11.86 -5.19
CA GLY A 159 7.09 11.47 -4.32
C GLY A 159 7.01 9.97 -4.10
N MET A 160 5.84 9.52 -3.63
CA MET A 160 5.56 8.09 -3.45
C MET A 160 4.80 7.54 -4.65
N VAL A 161 5.14 6.33 -5.04
CA VAL A 161 4.37 5.49 -5.95
C VAL A 161 4.06 4.17 -5.28
N GLY A 162 3.16 3.41 -5.85
CA GLY A 162 2.79 2.11 -5.35
C GLY A 162 1.32 1.82 -5.57
N ILE A 163 0.90 0.68 -5.10
CA ILE A 163 -0.44 0.14 -5.30
C ILE A 163 -0.89 -0.56 -4.03
N GLU A 164 -2.16 -0.50 -3.76
CA GLU A 164 -2.80 -1.30 -2.74
C GLU A 164 -4.08 -1.91 -3.27
N ASN A 165 -4.27 -3.16 -2.97
CA ASN A 165 -5.50 -3.88 -3.23
C ASN A 165 -5.82 -4.84 -2.10
N THR A 166 -7.11 -5.13 -1.96
CA THR A 166 -7.61 -6.12 -1.02
C THR A 166 -7.74 -7.48 -1.70
N PHE A 167 -7.20 -8.52 -1.04
CA PHE A 167 -7.16 -9.89 -1.55
C PHE A 167 -7.80 -10.86 -0.56
N VAL A 168 -8.51 -11.84 -1.09
CA VAL A 168 -9.01 -13.00 -0.32
C VAL A 168 -8.03 -14.16 -0.50
N VAL A 169 -7.61 -14.78 0.59
CA VAL A 169 -6.77 -15.99 0.60
C VAL A 169 -7.55 -17.16 0.00
N THR A 170 -7.01 -17.78 -1.04
CA THR A 170 -7.61 -18.94 -1.69
C THR A 170 -6.55 -20.04 -1.96
N PRO A 171 -6.95 -21.30 -2.22
CA PRO A 171 -5.98 -22.34 -2.58
C PRO A 171 -5.16 -22.03 -3.85
N ALA A 172 -5.63 -21.12 -4.71
CA ALA A 172 -4.97 -20.73 -5.94
C ALA A 172 -4.13 -19.44 -5.81
N GLY A 173 -3.98 -18.91 -4.60
CA GLY A 173 -3.37 -17.60 -4.31
C GLY A 173 -4.41 -16.55 -3.90
N GLY A 174 -3.97 -15.34 -3.64
CA GLY A 174 -4.83 -14.21 -3.31
C GLY A 174 -5.71 -13.77 -4.48
N ARG A 175 -7.01 -13.79 -4.31
CA ARG A 175 -7.98 -13.26 -5.28
C ARG A 175 -8.29 -11.81 -4.97
N CYS A 176 -7.88 -10.90 -5.85
CA CYS A 176 -8.17 -9.47 -5.71
C CYS A 176 -9.69 -9.19 -5.76
N ILE A 177 -10.18 -8.36 -4.84
CA ILE A 177 -11.59 -7.95 -4.75
C ILE A 177 -11.81 -6.44 -4.95
N THR A 178 -10.74 -5.66 -5.10
CA THR A 178 -10.79 -4.20 -5.34
C THR A 178 -10.54 -3.80 -6.80
N GLY A 179 -10.66 -4.74 -7.71
CA GLY A 179 -10.56 -4.55 -9.17
C GLY A 179 -9.13 -4.61 -9.71
N ASN A 180 -9.01 -4.57 -11.04
CA ASN A 180 -7.77 -4.86 -11.77
C ASN A 180 -7.09 -3.59 -12.33
N HIS A 181 -7.36 -2.41 -11.77
CA HIS A 181 -6.71 -1.18 -12.23
C HIS A 181 -5.23 -1.21 -11.87
N ALA A 182 -4.37 -0.78 -12.81
CA ALA A 182 -2.90 -0.78 -12.64
C ALA A 182 -2.38 0.16 -11.53
N GLY A 183 -3.24 0.99 -10.93
CA GLY A 183 -2.91 1.82 -9.78
C GLY A 183 -2.12 3.09 -10.09
N LEU A 184 -1.82 3.36 -11.35
CA LEU A 184 -1.11 4.57 -11.79
C LEU A 184 -1.75 5.14 -13.07
N MET A 185 -2.04 6.45 -13.08
CA MET A 185 -2.59 7.11 -14.27
C MET A 185 -2.34 8.63 -14.27
N PRO A 186 -2.20 9.26 -15.47
CA PRO A 186 -2.22 10.71 -15.58
C PRO A 186 -3.65 11.25 -15.50
N VAL A 187 -3.80 12.45 -14.95
CA VAL A 187 -5.06 13.22 -14.91
C VAL A 187 -4.77 14.63 -15.41
N TYR A 188 -5.51 15.09 -16.44
CA TYR A 188 -5.31 16.37 -17.10
C TYR A 188 -6.42 17.36 -16.78
#